data_9354ed7c1c7be4406356b4beb09ae5d4
#
_entry.id   9354ed7c1c7be4406356b4beb09ae5d4
#
_cell.length_a   1.000
_cell.length_b   1.000
_cell.length_c   1.000
_cell.angle_alpha   90.00
_cell.angle_beta   90.00
_cell.angle_gamma   90.00
#
_symmetry.space_group_name_H-M   'P 1'
#
loop_
_entity.id
_entity.type
_entity.pdbx_description
1 polymer ?
#
loop_
_entity_poly.entity_id
_entity_poly.type
_entity_poly.pdbx_seq_one_letter_code
_entity_poly.pdbx_strand_id
1 'polypeptide(L)'
;YDRFVTQFNDAATVAALEVEALARWDAGAAIDAEVFVGYRGTYSNGAAYGAARNSPYSDTCDVELSPTPNWITAAVYAAVDASELDPARPLNTLALPGIVPAKKSQRFTRTQRDALLHSGMTTTKVVGGVVTIDRAITTYQTNAASIDDDTYLDRTTPKTLSYLRWSLNAWLAAKFPRSKLADDGTNADPDQPIVTPSIIRGEVLAW
;
A
#
# COMPACT_ATOMS: atom_id res chain seq x y z
N TYR A 1 1.55 -8.67 7.43
CA TYR A 1 1.64 -7.66 6.38
C TYR A 1 3.07 -7.61 5.85
N ASP A 2 3.27 -8.07 4.62
CA ASP A 2 4.57 -8.20 4.00
C ASP A 2 4.85 -7.01 3.06
N ARG A 3 6.14 -6.66 2.93
CA ARG A 3 6.60 -5.63 1.99
C ARG A 3 7.58 -6.25 1.02
N PHE A 4 7.20 -6.26 -0.25
CA PHE A 4 8.09 -6.66 -1.34
C PHE A 4 8.87 -5.46 -1.83
N VAL A 5 10.17 -5.50 -1.66
CA VAL A 5 11.08 -4.49 -2.16
C VAL A 5 11.86 -5.09 -3.33
N THR A 6 11.68 -4.54 -4.52
CA THR A 6 12.37 -5.03 -5.70
C THR A 6 13.55 -4.15 -6.10
N GLN A 7 14.64 -4.80 -6.53
CA GLN A 7 15.75 -4.10 -7.17
C GLN A 7 15.48 -3.79 -8.65
N PHE A 8 14.54 -4.52 -9.24
CA PHE A 8 14.17 -4.38 -10.64
C PHE A 8 12.88 -3.56 -10.75
N ASN A 9 12.87 -2.64 -11.71
CA ASN A 9 11.68 -1.84 -12.03
C ASN A 9 11.22 -2.05 -13.48
N ASP A 10 11.65 -3.14 -14.10
CA ASP A 10 11.14 -3.54 -15.42
C ASP A 10 9.67 -4.00 -15.32
N ALA A 11 8.95 -3.85 -16.44
CA ALA A 11 7.51 -4.09 -16.47
C ALA A 11 7.13 -5.53 -16.11
N ALA A 12 7.93 -6.52 -16.52
CA ALA A 12 7.62 -7.93 -16.30
C ALA A 12 7.78 -8.33 -14.83
N THR A 13 8.89 -7.93 -14.21
CA THR A 13 9.16 -8.23 -12.79
C THR A 13 8.12 -7.59 -11.88
N VAL A 14 7.81 -6.30 -12.10
CA VAL A 14 6.84 -5.61 -11.24
C VAL A 14 5.43 -6.15 -11.46
N ALA A 15 5.01 -6.45 -12.69
CA ALA A 15 3.72 -7.09 -12.96
C ALA A 15 3.57 -8.45 -12.26
N ALA A 16 4.62 -9.27 -12.24
CA ALA A 16 4.62 -10.55 -11.53
C ALA A 16 4.45 -10.36 -10.00
N LEU A 17 5.11 -9.36 -9.43
CA LEU A 17 4.96 -9.02 -8.01
C LEU A 17 3.58 -8.45 -7.68
N GLU A 18 2.99 -7.66 -8.56
CA GLU A 18 1.62 -7.12 -8.42
C GLU A 18 0.58 -8.24 -8.44
N VAL A 19 0.75 -9.24 -9.31
CA VAL A 19 -0.10 -10.45 -9.35
C VAL A 19 0.01 -11.24 -8.05
N GLU A 20 1.22 -11.46 -7.55
CA GLU A 20 1.46 -12.13 -6.27
C GLU A 20 0.85 -11.35 -5.09
N ALA A 21 1.03 -10.02 -5.06
CA ALA A 21 0.44 -9.18 -4.03
C ALA A 21 -1.09 -9.28 -4.04
N LEU A 22 -1.73 -9.22 -5.21
CA LEU A 22 -3.17 -9.37 -5.37
C LEU A 22 -3.65 -10.75 -4.87
N ALA A 23 -2.95 -11.84 -5.20
CA ALA A 23 -3.28 -13.18 -4.74
C ALA A 23 -3.20 -13.30 -3.22
N ARG A 24 -2.26 -12.61 -2.59
CA ARG A 24 -2.12 -12.57 -1.12
C ARG A 24 -3.23 -11.79 -0.42
N TRP A 25 -3.83 -10.82 -1.09
CA TRP A 25 -4.96 -10.05 -0.60
C TRP A 25 -6.29 -10.82 -0.67
N ASP A 26 -6.31 -12.02 -1.27
CA ASP A 26 -7.49 -12.87 -1.24
C ASP A 26 -7.94 -13.15 0.20
N ALA A 27 -9.25 -13.20 0.40
CA ALA A 27 -9.84 -13.40 1.72
C ALA A 27 -9.44 -14.74 2.37
N GLY A 28 -9.19 -15.75 1.56
CA GLY A 28 -8.76 -17.08 2.02
C GLY A 28 -7.27 -17.14 2.38
N ALA A 29 -6.44 -16.36 1.70
CA ALA A 29 -5.01 -16.29 1.96
C ALA A 29 -4.71 -15.44 3.22
N ALA A 30 -5.29 -14.23 3.29
CA ALA A 30 -5.16 -13.27 4.40
C ALA A 30 -3.71 -13.00 4.84
N ILE A 31 -2.77 -12.97 3.89
CA ILE A 31 -1.34 -12.70 4.09
C ILE A 31 -0.92 -11.45 3.34
N ASP A 32 -1.67 -10.40 3.51
CA ASP A 32 -1.57 -9.13 2.78
C ASP A 32 -0.13 -8.70 2.53
N ALA A 33 0.15 -8.30 1.30
CA ALA A 33 1.47 -7.83 0.89
C ALA A 33 1.36 -6.61 -0.04
N GLU A 34 2.40 -5.81 -0.07
CA GLU A 34 2.53 -4.65 -0.96
C GLU A 34 3.90 -4.59 -1.62
N VAL A 35 3.92 -4.04 -2.82
CA VAL A 35 5.10 -3.93 -3.66
C VAL A 35 5.62 -2.50 -3.64
N PHE A 36 6.88 -2.32 -3.25
CA PHE A 36 7.56 -1.04 -3.24
C PHE A 36 8.58 -1.00 -4.37
N VAL A 37 8.40 -0.04 -5.26
CA VAL A 37 9.25 0.17 -6.44
C VAL A 37 9.92 1.53 -6.35
N GLY A 38 11.22 1.60 -6.57
CA GLY A 38 11.94 2.84 -6.76
C GLY A 38 12.00 3.20 -8.24
N TYR A 39 11.74 4.46 -8.54
CA TYR A 39 11.89 4.97 -9.89
C TYR A 39 12.78 6.22 -9.90
N ARG A 40 13.60 6.34 -10.94
CA ARG A 40 14.36 7.54 -11.25
C ARG A 40 14.36 7.76 -12.74
N GLY A 41 14.04 8.95 -13.19
CA GLY A 41 13.98 9.22 -14.61
C GLY A 41 13.57 10.65 -14.91
N THR A 42 13.37 10.93 -16.18
CA THR A 42 12.76 12.19 -16.61
C THR A 42 11.27 12.17 -16.30
N TYR A 43 10.67 13.35 -16.17
CA TYR A 43 9.23 13.49 -16.01
C TYR A 43 8.42 12.68 -17.04
N SER A 44 8.76 12.79 -18.32
CA SER A 44 8.05 12.09 -19.40
C SER A 44 8.11 10.56 -19.25
N ASN A 45 9.29 10.04 -18.88
CA ASN A 45 9.45 8.59 -18.69
C ASN A 45 8.74 8.12 -17.42
N GLY A 46 8.74 8.92 -16.34
CA GLY A 46 8.00 8.64 -15.12
C GLY A 46 6.50 8.57 -15.36
N ALA A 47 5.94 9.55 -16.05
CA ALA A 47 4.52 9.56 -16.41
C ALA A 47 4.12 8.34 -17.26
N ALA A 48 4.92 7.99 -18.26
CA ALA A 48 4.67 6.80 -19.09
C ALA A 48 4.79 5.50 -18.28
N TYR A 49 5.76 5.43 -17.36
CA TYR A 49 5.95 4.27 -16.49
C TYR A 49 4.75 4.07 -15.54
N GLY A 50 4.28 5.13 -14.90
CA GLY A 50 3.14 5.07 -13.99
C GLY A 50 1.83 4.75 -14.72
N ALA A 51 1.56 5.43 -15.85
CA ALA A 51 0.35 5.21 -16.65
C ALA A 51 0.20 3.77 -17.19
N ALA A 52 1.29 3.00 -17.25
CA ALA A 52 1.25 1.59 -17.64
C ALA A 52 0.90 0.63 -16.48
N ARG A 53 0.57 1.14 -15.29
CA ARG A 53 0.31 0.36 -14.08
C ARG A 53 -1.04 0.71 -13.50
N ASN A 54 -1.65 -0.27 -12.85
CA ASN A 54 -2.94 -0.08 -12.18
C ASN A 54 -3.11 -1.14 -11.07
N SER A 55 -2.38 -0.98 -9.97
CA SER A 55 -2.47 -1.91 -8.84
C SER A 55 -2.69 -1.17 -7.53
N PRO A 56 -3.70 -1.55 -6.72
CA PRO A 56 -3.93 -0.97 -5.40
C PRO A 56 -2.87 -1.40 -4.37
N TYR A 57 -2.06 -2.40 -4.69
CA TYR A 57 -1.06 -2.99 -3.79
C TYR A 57 0.38 -2.77 -4.27
N SER A 58 0.57 -1.81 -5.15
CA SER A 58 1.88 -1.42 -5.67
C SER A 58 2.06 0.08 -5.55
N ASP A 59 3.23 0.49 -5.12
CA ASP A 59 3.61 1.87 -4.91
C ASP A 59 4.96 2.16 -5.57
N THR A 60 4.99 3.15 -6.44
CA THR A 60 6.20 3.53 -7.17
C THR A 60 6.65 4.93 -6.76
N CYS A 61 7.75 5.00 -6.03
CA CYS A 61 8.32 6.26 -5.55
C CYS A 61 9.28 6.85 -6.59
N ASP A 62 8.93 7.99 -7.17
CA ASP A 62 9.78 8.74 -8.09
C ASP A 62 10.67 9.74 -7.34
N VAL A 63 11.98 9.62 -7.53
CA VAL A 63 12.99 10.51 -6.97
C VAL A 63 13.68 11.35 -8.03
N GLU A 64 12.98 11.68 -9.09
CA GLU A 64 13.49 12.52 -10.17
C GLU A 64 14.74 11.88 -10.84
N LEU A 65 15.72 12.67 -11.21
CA LEU A 65 17.03 12.20 -11.70
C LEU A 65 18.07 12.12 -10.56
N SER A 66 17.64 11.59 -9.41
CA SER A 66 18.54 11.32 -8.29
C SER A 66 19.69 10.40 -8.72
N PRO A 67 20.94 10.62 -8.24
CA PRO A 67 22.03 9.68 -8.45
C PRO A 67 21.85 8.36 -7.67
N THR A 68 20.94 8.32 -6.69
CA THR A 68 20.66 7.12 -5.88
C THR A 68 20.02 6.04 -6.74
N PRO A 69 20.48 4.80 -6.68
CA PRO A 69 19.88 3.66 -7.41
C PRO A 69 18.43 3.38 -7.00
N ASN A 70 17.62 2.87 -7.94
CA ASN A 70 16.20 2.57 -7.75
C ASN A 70 15.94 1.64 -6.56
N TRP A 71 16.72 0.58 -6.39
CA TRP A 71 16.55 -0.38 -5.29
C TRP A 71 16.81 0.21 -3.90
N ILE A 72 17.73 1.17 -3.79
CA ILE A 72 17.92 1.91 -2.54
C ILE A 72 16.71 2.79 -2.26
N THR A 73 16.17 3.45 -3.28
CA THR A 73 14.94 4.24 -3.16
C THR A 73 13.78 3.37 -2.70
N ALA A 74 13.56 2.22 -3.33
CA ALA A 74 12.52 1.28 -2.93
C ALA A 74 12.66 0.83 -1.47
N ALA A 75 13.88 0.45 -1.06
CA ALA A 75 14.16 0.00 0.31
C ALA A 75 13.94 1.11 1.35
N VAL A 76 14.43 2.32 1.07
CA VAL A 76 14.28 3.46 1.98
C VAL A 76 12.80 3.87 2.10
N TYR A 77 12.08 3.90 0.99
CA TYR A 77 10.66 4.23 0.99
C TYR A 77 9.83 3.20 1.76
N ALA A 78 10.05 1.90 1.53
CA ALA A 78 9.43 0.83 2.29
C ALA A 78 9.77 0.88 3.79
N ALA A 79 11.00 1.23 4.15
CA ALA A 79 11.42 1.38 5.54
C ALA A 79 10.75 2.58 6.22
N VAL A 80 10.60 3.71 5.52
CA VAL A 80 9.88 4.89 6.02
C VAL A 80 8.40 4.58 6.21
N ASP A 81 7.76 3.87 5.25
CA ASP A 81 6.39 3.38 5.43
C ASP A 81 6.26 2.43 6.64
N ALA A 82 7.24 1.55 6.82
CA ALA A 82 7.25 0.61 7.95
C ALA A 82 7.43 1.30 9.31
N SER A 83 8.11 2.45 9.33
CA SER A 83 8.35 3.21 10.56
C SER A 83 7.11 3.97 11.06
N GLU A 84 6.13 4.23 10.18
CA GLU A 84 4.87 4.83 10.58
C GLU A 84 3.92 3.74 11.11
N LEU A 85 3.67 3.78 12.41
CA LEU A 85 2.87 2.78 13.11
C LEU A 85 1.37 2.97 12.92
N ASP A 86 0.93 4.20 12.73
CA ASP A 86 -0.48 4.49 12.43
C ASP A 86 -0.75 4.25 10.93
N PRO A 87 -1.54 3.24 10.56
CA PRO A 87 -1.77 2.90 9.16
C PRO A 87 -2.52 3.99 8.40
N ALA A 88 -3.32 4.81 9.07
CA ALA A 88 -4.10 5.88 8.47
C ALA A 88 -3.32 7.20 8.34
N ARG A 89 -2.13 7.30 8.93
CA ARG A 89 -1.37 8.54 8.93
C ARG A 89 -0.66 8.75 7.59
N PRO A 90 -0.87 9.92 6.93
CA PRO A 90 -0.20 10.21 5.68
C PRO A 90 1.33 10.29 5.81
N LEU A 91 2.05 9.80 4.80
CA LEU A 91 3.51 9.80 4.76
C LEU A 91 4.12 11.11 4.23
N ASN A 92 3.29 12.09 3.84
CA ASN A 92 3.75 13.36 3.30
C ASN A 92 4.65 14.09 4.31
N THR A 93 5.67 14.78 3.80
CA THR A 93 6.73 15.47 4.55
C THR A 93 7.76 14.59 5.24
N LEU A 94 7.58 13.27 5.30
CA LEU A 94 8.62 12.38 5.84
C LEU A 94 9.87 12.40 4.94
N ALA A 95 11.03 12.44 5.59
CA ALA A 95 12.30 12.39 4.90
C ALA A 95 12.60 10.97 4.40
N LEU A 96 13.25 10.88 3.23
CA LEU A 96 13.84 9.65 2.71
C LEU A 96 15.37 9.69 2.98
N PRO A 97 15.81 9.15 4.12
CA PRO A 97 17.20 9.25 4.53
C PRO A 97 18.14 8.51 3.56
N GLY A 98 19.28 9.10 3.25
CA GLY A 98 20.27 8.51 2.35
C GLY A 98 19.98 8.68 0.85
N ILE A 99 18.80 9.17 0.48
CA ILE A 99 18.52 9.52 -0.92
C ILE A 99 19.17 10.85 -1.26
N VAL A 100 20.06 10.83 -2.25
CA VAL A 100 20.74 12.04 -2.73
C VAL A 100 19.79 12.82 -3.64
N PRO A 101 19.54 14.11 -3.39
CA PRO A 101 18.62 14.89 -4.22
C PRO A 101 19.16 15.08 -5.64
N ALA A 102 18.24 15.11 -6.60
CA ALA A 102 18.56 15.48 -7.97
C ALA A 102 19.14 16.90 -8.06
N LYS A 103 19.93 17.18 -9.09
CA LYS A 103 20.44 18.53 -9.37
C LYS A 103 19.26 19.49 -9.50
N LYS A 104 19.42 20.74 -9.03
CA LYS A 104 18.34 21.74 -9.03
C LYS A 104 17.64 21.92 -10.38
N SER A 105 18.41 21.85 -11.48
CA SER A 105 17.90 21.95 -12.85
C SER A 105 17.12 20.70 -13.33
N GLN A 106 17.18 19.60 -12.61
CA GLN A 106 16.57 18.32 -12.95
C GLN A 106 15.38 17.99 -12.04
N ARG A 107 15.05 18.89 -11.10
CA ARG A 107 13.92 18.72 -10.20
C ARG A 107 12.62 19.05 -10.88
N PHE A 108 11.60 18.30 -10.53
CA PHE A 108 10.29 18.51 -11.11
C PHE A 108 9.58 19.73 -10.53
N THR A 109 8.90 20.46 -11.38
CA THR A 109 8.01 21.54 -10.98
C THR A 109 6.79 21.00 -10.26
N ARG A 110 6.05 21.84 -9.56
CA ARG A 110 4.79 21.47 -8.92
C ARG A 110 3.80 20.86 -9.92
N THR A 111 3.66 21.47 -11.09
CA THR A 111 2.77 20.97 -12.15
C THR A 111 3.18 19.59 -12.66
N GLN A 112 4.49 19.33 -12.80
CA GLN A 112 4.98 18.01 -13.19
C GLN A 112 4.74 16.96 -12.12
N ARG A 113 4.93 17.28 -10.84
CA ARG A 113 4.61 16.35 -9.73
C ARG A 113 3.11 16.05 -9.67
N ASP A 114 2.27 17.08 -9.85
CA ASP A 114 0.83 16.90 -9.90
C ASP A 114 0.41 15.96 -11.04
N ALA A 115 0.95 16.14 -12.24
CA ALA A 115 0.71 15.25 -13.37
C ALA A 115 1.23 13.82 -13.14
N LEU A 116 2.34 13.63 -12.44
CA LEU A 116 2.84 12.30 -12.03
C LEU A 116 1.89 11.61 -11.05
N LEU A 117 1.30 12.34 -10.11
CA LEU A 117 0.26 11.79 -9.22
C LEU A 117 -0.93 11.27 -10.01
N HIS A 118 -1.37 11.97 -11.06
CA HIS A 118 -2.43 11.50 -11.97
C HIS A 118 -2.01 10.31 -12.85
N SER A 119 -0.72 9.99 -12.86
CA SER A 119 -0.17 8.81 -13.53
C SER A 119 0.19 7.69 -12.55
N GLY A 120 -0.33 7.69 -11.32
CA GLY A 120 -0.09 6.63 -10.34
C GLY A 120 1.33 6.59 -9.75
N MET A 121 2.02 7.73 -9.69
CA MET A 121 3.38 7.82 -9.15
C MET A 121 3.41 8.59 -7.84
N THR A 122 3.94 7.97 -6.79
CA THR A 122 4.32 8.68 -5.56
C THR A 122 5.41 9.69 -5.87
N THR A 123 5.21 10.93 -5.46
CA THR A 123 6.12 12.03 -5.78
C THR A 123 6.93 12.48 -4.56
N THR A 124 8.13 12.98 -4.84
CA THR A 124 9.03 13.54 -3.84
C THR A 124 9.33 15.01 -4.13
N LYS A 125 9.82 15.72 -3.12
CA LYS A 125 10.33 17.08 -3.22
C LYS A 125 11.57 17.25 -2.35
N VAL A 126 12.37 18.25 -2.64
CA VAL A 126 13.58 18.57 -1.86
C VAL A 126 13.31 19.76 -0.95
N VAL A 127 13.40 19.54 0.34
CA VAL A 127 13.23 20.57 1.38
C VAL A 127 14.50 20.64 2.22
N GLY A 128 15.14 21.80 2.32
CA GLY A 128 16.39 21.97 3.10
C GLY A 128 17.54 21.07 2.64
N GLY A 129 17.56 20.63 1.36
CA GLY A 129 18.58 19.71 0.85
C GLY A 129 18.27 18.22 1.09
N VAL A 130 17.17 17.90 1.72
CA VAL A 130 16.71 16.52 1.99
C VAL A 130 15.54 16.16 1.06
N VAL A 131 15.56 14.95 0.52
CA VAL A 131 14.43 14.41 -0.25
C VAL A 131 13.33 14.00 0.72
N THR A 132 12.13 14.54 0.53
CA THR A 132 10.94 14.23 1.33
C THR A 132 9.81 13.75 0.45
N ILE A 133 8.93 12.94 0.98
CA ILE A 133 7.71 12.52 0.31
C ILE A 133 6.78 13.74 0.15
N ASP A 134 6.33 14.02 -1.07
CA ASP A 134 5.33 15.06 -1.33
C ASP A 134 3.91 14.50 -1.16
N ARG A 135 3.59 13.39 -1.84
CA ARG A 135 2.39 12.59 -1.62
C ARG A 135 2.66 11.13 -1.97
N ALA A 136 2.28 10.23 -1.08
CA ALA A 136 2.37 8.79 -1.25
C ALA A 136 1.04 8.24 -1.76
N ILE A 137 1.07 7.60 -2.94
CA ILE A 137 -0.09 7.02 -3.60
C ILE A 137 0.25 5.64 -4.15
N THR A 138 -0.76 4.82 -4.35
CA THR A 138 -0.63 3.56 -5.07
C THR A 138 -0.59 3.80 -6.59
N THR A 139 -0.31 2.76 -7.36
CA THR A 139 -0.39 2.86 -8.83
C THR A 139 -1.82 2.70 -9.36
N TYR A 140 -2.83 2.57 -8.48
CA TYR A 140 -4.22 2.40 -8.85
C TYR A 140 -4.81 3.67 -9.45
N GLN A 141 -5.44 3.55 -10.62
CA GLN A 141 -5.99 4.66 -11.40
C GLN A 141 -7.41 4.39 -11.89
N THR A 142 -7.71 3.12 -12.22
CA THR A 142 -9.00 2.75 -12.81
C THR A 142 -9.53 1.46 -12.19
N ASN A 143 -10.85 1.34 -12.14
CA ASN A 143 -11.54 0.12 -11.69
C ASN A 143 -11.58 -0.95 -12.80
N ALA A 144 -12.19 -2.10 -12.48
CA ALA A 144 -12.31 -3.22 -13.41
C ALA A 144 -13.09 -2.91 -14.71
N ALA A 145 -13.89 -1.84 -14.71
CA ALA A 145 -14.60 -1.33 -15.89
C ALA A 145 -13.79 -0.28 -16.68
N SER A 146 -12.52 -0.06 -16.34
CA SER A 146 -11.63 0.95 -16.92
C SER A 146 -12.17 2.38 -16.78
N ILE A 147 -12.91 2.64 -15.70
CA ILE A 147 -13.38 3.97 -15.31
C ILE A 147 -12.44 4.50 -14.23
N ASP A 148 -12.11 5.79 -14.31
CA ASP A 148 -11.29 6.47 -13.30
C ASP A 148 -11.86 6.24 -11.90
N ASP A 149 -11.01 5.80 -10.98
CA ASP A 149 -11.40 5.43 -9.62
C ASP A 149 -10.26 5.79 -8.64
N ASP A 150 -10.59 6.53 -7.61
CA ASP A 150 -9.67 6.97 -6.56
C ASP A 150 -9.80 6.20 -5.25
N THR A 151 -10.63 5.14 -5.22
CA THR A 151 -10.93 4.35 -4.00
C THR A 151 -9.66 3.84 -3.31
N TYR A 152 -8.65 3.43 -4.08
CA TYR A 152 -7.36 2.95 -3.57
C TYR A 152 -6.20 3.90 -3.89
N LEU A 153 -6.48 5.16 -4.20
CA LEU A 153 -5.45 6.13 -4.58
C LEU A 153 -4.41 6.33 -3.48
N ASP A 154 -4.84 6.63 -2.27
CA ASP A 154 -3.91 6.93 -1.18
C ASP A 154 -3.30 5.65 -0.59
N ARG A 155 -1.97 5.68 -0.41
CA ARG A 155 -1.18 4.61 0.18
C ARG A 155 -1.70 4.14 1.55
N THR A 156 -2.32 5.03 2.31
CA THR A 156 -2.89 4.72 3.62
C THR A 156 -4.10 3.80 3.55
N THR A 157 -4.84 3.77 2.42
CA THR A 157 -6.06 2.97 2.28
C THR A 157 -5.79 1.47 2.37
N PRO A 158 -4.95 0.83 1.52
CA PRO A 158 -4.65 -0.58 1.65
C PRO A 158 -3.99 -0.91 2.99
N LYS A 159 -3.10 -0.06 3.49
CA LYS A 159 -2.46 -0.25 4.81
C LYS A 159 -3.49 -0.29 5.94
N THR A 160 -4.46 0.61 5.93
CA THR A 160 -5.56 0.65 6.93
C THR A 160 -6.46 -0.59 6.80
N LEU A 161 -6.81 -1.00 5.58
CA LEU A 161 -7.63 -2.19 5.35
C LEU A 161 -6.93 -3.46 5.86
N SER A 162 -5.63 -3.59 5.63
CA SER A 162 -4.84 -4.70 6.16
C SER A 162 -4.84 -4.72 7.69
N TYR A 163 -4.64 -3.57 8.32
CA TYR A 163 -4.72 -3.44 9.77
C TYR A 163 -6.10 -3.83 10.31
N LEU A 164 -7.18 -3.35 9.70
CA LEU A 164 -8.55 -3.68 10.11
C LEU A 164 -8.81 -5.18 9.98
N ARG A 165 -8.39 -5.81 8.89
CA ARG A 165 -8.49 -7.26 8.70
C ARG A 165 -7.75 -8.04 9.79
N TRP A 166 -6.51 -7.67 10.05
CA TRP A 166 -5.70 -8.29 11.10
C TRP A 166 -6.33 -8.10 12.49
N SER A 167 -6.74 -6.88 12.82
CA SER A 167 -7.33 -6.51 14.11
C SER A 167 -8.64 -7.27 14.38
N LEU A 168 -9.52 -7.35 13.36
CA LEU A 168 -10.76 -8.12 13.46
C LEU A 168 -10.50 -9.61 13.69
N ASN A 169 -9.56 -10.19 12.93
CA ASN A 169 -9.18 -11.60 13.11
C ASN A 169 -8.62 -11.86 14.51
N ALA A 170 -7.76 -10.98 15.01
CA ALA A 170 -7.20 -11.08 16.36
C ALA A 170 -8.29 -10.96 17.44
N TRP A 171 -9.23 -10.04 17.25
CA TRP A 171 -10.39 -9.86 18.14
C TRP A 171 -11.25 -11.12 18.21
N LEU A 172 -11.68 -11.65 17.06
CA LEU A 172 -12.51 -12.85 17.00
C LEU A 172 -11.80 -14.08 17.56
N ALA A 173 -10.52 -14.26 17.26
CA ALA A 173 -9.71 -15.37 17.79
C ALA A 173 -9.54 -15.31 19.31
N ALA A 174 -9.37 -14.11 19.87
CA ALA A 174 -9.29 -13.92 21.32
C ALA A 174 -10.62 -14.16 22.02
N LYS A 175 -11.72 -13.79 21.39
CA LYS A 175 -13.06 -13.88 21.99
C LYS A 175 -13.66 -15.28 21.90
N PHE A 176 -13.39 -16.00 20.84
CA PHE A 176 -13.97 -17.32 20.56
C PHE A 176 -12.92 -18.44 20.43
N PRO A 177 -12.02 -18.60 21.41
CA PRO A 177 -11.01 -19.63 21.33
C PRO A 177 -11.66 -21.02 21.38
N ARG A 178 -11.42 -21.86 20.37
CA ARG A 178 -11.90 -23.26 20.32
C ARG A 178 -13.42 -23.42 20.42
N SER A 179 -14.19 -22.43 20.00
CA SER A 179 -15.67 -22.50 19.99
C SER A 179 -16.16 -23.42 18.88
N LYS A 180 -17.25 -24.13 19.15
CA LYS A 180 -17.98 -24.91 18.15
C LYS A 180 -18.82 -23.99 17.29
N LEU A 181 -18.93 -24.26 16.00
CA LEU A 181 -19.83 -23.54 15.11
C LEU A 181 -21.17 -24.26 15.05
N ALA A 182 -22.26 -23.47 15.10
CA ALA A 182 -23.60 -23.95 14.92
C ALA A 182 -24.44 -22.91 14.16
N ASP A 183 -25.56 -23.37 13.59
CA ASP A 183 -26.53 -22.47 12.96
C ASP A 183 -27.31 -21.64 13.98
N ASP A 184 -27.84 -20.51 13.53
CA ASP A 184 -28.70 -19.69 14.37
C ASP A 184 -29.97 -20.46 14.76
N GLY A 185 -30.35 -20.35 16.04
CA GLY A 185 -31.49 -21.08 16.60
C GLY A 185 -31.19 -22.50 17.07
N THR A 186 -29.96 -22.98 16.98
CA THR A 186 -29.55 -24.24 17.59
C THR A 186 -29.74 -24.18 19.10
N ASN A 187 -30.47 -25.16 19.64
CA ASN A 187 -30.61 -25.30 21.10
C ASN A 187 -29.31 -25.88 21.66
N ALA A 188 -28.44 -25.00 22.14
CA ALA A 188 -27.13 -25.35 22.66
C ALA A 188 -27.16 -25.51 24.18
N ASP A 189 -26.38 -26.46 24.68
CA ASP A 189 -26.13 -26.59 26.10
C ASP A 189 -25.41 -25.32 26.60
N PRO A 190 -25.89 -24.65 27.66
CA PRO A 190 -25.29 -23.43 28.17
C PRO A 190 -23.81 -23.52 28.53
N ASP A 191 -23.31 -24.73 28.84
CA ASP A 191 -21.92 -24.95 29.23
C ASP A 191 -20.99 -25.21 28.00
N GLN A 192 -21.52 -25.21 26.78
CA GLN A 192 -20.71 -25.42 25.59
C GLN A 192 -20.35 -24.09 24.90
N PRO A 193 -19.08 -23.86 24.56
CA PRO A 193 -18.67 -22.69 23.81
C PRO A 193 -19.13 -22.82 22.35
N ILE A 194 -20.32 -22.32 22.06
CA ILE A 194 -20.92 -22.33 20.72
C ILE A 194 -20.99 -20.91 20.17
N VAL A 195 -20.63 -20.75 18.90
CA VAL A 195 -20.71 -19.51 18.15
C VAL A 195 -21.60 -19.72 16.93
N THR A 196 -22.52 -18.79 16.73
CA THR A 196 -23.43 -18.75 15.59
C THR A 196 -23.17 -17.53 14.72
N PRO A 197 -23.66 -17.49 13.48
CA PRO A 197 -23.53 -16.32 12.60
C PRO A 197 -24.06 -15.04 13.21
N SER A 198 -25.16 -15.09 13.96
CA SER A 198 -25.73 -13.93 14.64
C SER A 198 -24.84 -13.40 15.76
N ILE A 199 -24.17 -14.26 16.51
CA ILE A 199 -23.21 -13.86 17.55
C ILE A 199 -22.01 -13.17 16.90
N ILE A 200 -21.41 -13.78 15.84
CA ILE A 200 -20.27 -13.16 15.12
C ILE A 200 -20.67 -11.80 14.56
N ARG A 201 -21.87 -11.69 13.94
CA ARG A 201 -22.37 -10.42 13.43
C ARG A 201 -22.51 -9.36 14.52
N GLY A 202 -23.02 -9.74 15.69
CA GLY A 202 -23.12 -8.85 16.83
C GLY A 202 -21.76 -8.33 17.29
N GLU A 203 -20.74 -9.21 17.30
CA GLU A 203 -19.39 -8.85 17.66
C GLU A 203 -18.70 -7.93 16.64
N VAL A 204 -18.89 -8.21 15.35
CA VAL A 204 -18.36 -7.33 14.28
C VAL A 204 -18.98 -5.93 14.33
N LEU A 205 -20.27 -5.82 14.74
CA LEU A 205 -20.92 -4.52 14.92
C LEU A 205 -20.45 -3.80 16.19
N ALA A 206 -19.95 -4.53 17.17
CA ALA A 206 -19.44 -3.96 18.44
C ALA A 206 -17.95 -3.58 18.37
N TRP A 207 -17.19 -4.17 17.43
CA TRP A 207 -15.79 -3.88 17.17
C TRP A 207 -15.62 -2.59 16.39
#